data_4dc9bcbbd1cd8543dc77644897382ec2
#
_entry.id   4dc9bcbbd1cd8543dc77644897382ec2
#
_cell.length_a   1.000
_cell.length_b   1.000
_cell.length_c   1.000
_cell.angle_alpha   90.00
_cell.angle_beta   90.00
_cell.angle_gamma   90.00
#
_symmetry.space_group_name_H-M   'P 1'
#
loop_
_entity.id
_entity.type
_entity.pdbx_description
1 polymer ?
#
loop_
_entity_poly.entity_id
_entity_poly.type
_entity_poly.pdbx_seq_one_letter_code
_entity_poly.pdbx_strand_id
1 'polypeptide(L)'
;MLDVLTTQLKNGQSLSVDQVQQAVVHLTAEGLPVEAKADFLTALAQKGETPDEIAAFARELRDRALAVPLDEATRAEEILDVVGTGGDRLGTFNISTCAALIAAAGGVRVAKHGNRAVTSKTGSADVIETLGLPLELTPEQVAAWIRDQGFAFLFAPKFHPAFRHIIPARKLCAARGQRTIFNFLGPLLNPAHPSASLVGVPRPDMCEPMARVLQQLGLRRAMVVSGRVETTPGGAVDYLDEFSTLGPTTVAEFYQDCALNVSAFDPAPLPLQKSSLADLRGGDRHDNARIVQQVL
;
A
#
# COMPACT_ATOMS: atom_id res chain seq x y z
N MET A 1 29.30 1.80 6.32
CA MET A 1 28.43 0.70 6.80
C MET A 1 27.41 0.28 5.74
N LEU A 2 26.72 1.22 5.07
CA LEU A 2 25.79 0.89 3.98
C LEU A 2 26.48 0.11 2.83
N ASP A 3 27.74 0.45 2.52
CA ASP A 3 28.55 -0.24 1.50
C ASP A 3 28.81 -1.71 1.81
N VAL A 4 28.99 -2.05 3.11
CA VAL A 4 29.16 -3.45 3.55
C VAL A 4 27.89 -4.23 3.31
N LEU A 5 26.73 -3.68 3.69
CA LEU A 5 25.43 -4.29 3.46
C LEU A 5 25.13 -4.42 1.96
N THR A 6 25.51 -3.40 1.18
CA THR A 6 25.38 -3.43 -0.29
C THR A 6 26.21 -4.56 -0.90
N THR A 7 27.42 -4.78 -0.41
CA THR A 7 28.28 -5.88 -0.87
C THR A 7 27.70 -7.24 -0.50
N GLN A 8 27.15 -7.39 0.72
CA GLN A 8 26.45 -8.60 1.16
C GLN A 8 25.28 -8.93 0.23
N LEU A 9 24.45 -7.91 -0.10
CA LEU A 9 23.31 -8.09 -1.02
C LEU A 9 23.76 -8.48 -2.44
N LYS A 10 24.83 -7.86 -2.97
CA LYS A 10 25.41 -8.23 -4.26
C LYS A 10 25.91 -9.67 -4.31
N ASN A 11 26.28 -10.25 -3.18
CA ASN A 11 26.66 -11.66 -3.04
C ASN A 11 25.44 -12.58 -2.83
N GLY A 12 24.21 -12.08 -3.00
CA GLY A 12 22.97 -12.86 -2.85
C GLY A 12 22.57 -13.18 -1.41
N GLN A 13 23.21 -12.57 -0.42
CA GLN A 13 22.94 -12.83 1.00
C GLN A 13 21.87 -11.87 1.54
N SER A 14 20.86 -12.43 2.21
CA SER A 14 19.80 -11.65 2.86
C SER A 14 20.31 -10.92 4.10
N LEU A 15 19.59 -9.86 4.48
CA LEU A 15 19.88 -9.07 5.67
C LEU A 15 19.17 -9.65 6.89
N SER A 16 19.84 -9.65 8.04
CA SER A 16 19.20 -9.89 9.33
C SER A 16 18.35 -8.69 9.75
N VAL A 17 17.49 -8.88 10.76
CA VAL A 17 16.66 -7.79 11.33
C VAL A 17 17.53 -6.61 11.79
N ASP A 18 18.63 -6.89 12.50
CA ASP A 18 19.56 -5.83 12.97
C ASP A 18 20.24 -5.10 11.81
N GLN A 19 20.57 -5.81 10.72
CA GLN A 19 21.14 -5.21 9.52
C GLN A 19 20.11 -4.34 8.79
N VAL A 20 18.83 -4.76 8.75
CA VAL A 20 17.75 -3.93 8.20
C VAL A 20 17.58 -2.67 9.04
N GLN A 21 17.60 -2.75 10.37
CA GLN A 21 17.53 -1.60 11.25
C GLN A 21 18.67 -0.61 10.96
N GLN A 22 19.91 -1.10 10.84
CA GLN A 22 21.05 -0.26 10.47
C GLN A 22 20.89 0.37 9.09
N ALA A 23 20.40 -0.39 8.10
CA ALA A 23 20.15 0.13 6.76
C ALA A 23 19.10 1.25 6.79
N VAL A 24 18.00 1.09 7.53
CA VAL A 24 16.96 2.12 7.66
C VAL A 24 17.48 3.38 8.32
N VAL A 25 18.33 3.26 9.39
CA VAL A 25 19.01 4.41 9.99
C VAL A 25 19.80 5.20 8.94
N HIS A 26 20.59 4.52 8.12
CA HIS A 26 21.39 5.16 7.08
C HIS A 26 20.56 5.72 5.93
N LEU A 27 19.51 5.01 5.49
CA LEU A 27 18.63 5.48 4.42
C LEU A 27 17.88 6.75 4.81
N THR A 28 17.47 6.85 6.09
CA THR A 28 16.74 8.01 6.63
C THR A 28 17.64 9.13 7.12
N ALA A 29 18.96 8.89 7.27
CA ALA A 29 19.91 9.90 7.72
C ALA A 29 20.13 11.00 6.68
N GLU A 30 20.33 12.21 7.16
CA GLU A 30 20.85 13.34 6.38
C GLU A 30 22.36 13.16 6.12
N GLY A 31 22.84 13.68 4.99
CA GLY A 31 24.28 13.76 4.69
C GLY A 31 24.91 12.52 4.05
N LEU A 32 24.19 11.40 3.90
CA LEU A 32 24.70 10.28 3.12
C LEU A 32 24.50 10.52 1.61
N PRO A 33 25.52 10.16 0.78
CA PRO A 33 25.42 10.29 -0.67
C PRO A 33 24.18 9.60 -1.24
N VAL A 34 23.49 10.28 -2.15
CA VAL A 34 22.29 9.76 -2.82
C VAL A 34 22.61 8.47 -3.57
N GLU A 35 23.77 8.41 -4.21
CA GLU A 35 24.28 7.27 -4.97
C GLU A 35 24.44 6.04 -4.06
N ALA A 36 25.02 6.18 -2.89
CA ALA A 36 25.20 5.07 -1.94
C ALA A 36 23.85 4.48 -1.49
N LYS A 37 22.87 5.35 -1.24
CA LYS A 37 21.49 4.90 -0.93
C LYS A 37 20.84 4.21 -2.13
N ALA A 38 21.02 4.74 -3.34
CA ALA A 38 20.45 4.16 -4.56
C ALA A 38 21.09 2.81 -4.89
N ASP A 39 22.40 2.68 -4.72
CA ASP A 39 23.13 1.43 -4.97
C ASP A 39 22.73 0.33 -3.98
N PHE A 40 22.49 0.68 -2.71
CA PHE A 40 21.93 -0.23 -1.72
C PHE A 40 20.53 -0.71 -2.12
N LEU A 41 19.63 0.22 -2.46
CA LEU A 41 18.26 -0.10 -2.87
C LEU A 41 18.24 -0.96 -4.15
N THR A 42 19.15 -0.68 -5.07
CA THR A 42 19.31 -1.45 -6.30
C THR A 42 19.80 -2.87 -5.99
N ALA A 43 20.81 -3.02 -5.14
CA ALA A 43 21.35 -4.34 -4.76
C ALA A 43 20.30 -5.19 -4.04
N LEU A 44 19.51 -4.59 -3.14
CA LEU A 44 18.42 -5.27 -2.44
C LEU A 44 17.36 -5.79 -3.44
N ALA A 45 16.95 -4.95 -4.38
CA ALA A 45 15.96 -5.31 -5.39
C ALA A 45 16.49 -6.36 -6.39
N GLN A 46 17.77 -6.30 -6.76
CA GLN A 46 18.39 -7.27 -7.67
C GLN A 46 18.58 -8.64 -7.02
N LYS A 47 18.87 -8.67 -5.72
CA LYS A 47 18.87 -9.91 -4.94
C LYS A 47 17.47 -10.54 -4.88
N GLY A 48 16.44 -9.72 -4.84
CA GLY A 48 15.07 -10.07 -4.51
C GLY A 48 14.83 -10.01 -3.00
N GLU A 49 13.88 -9.19 -2.59
CA GLU A 49 13.52 -9.02 -1.18
C GLU A 49 12.78 -10.24 -0.66
N THR A 50 13.17 -10.73 0.51
CA THR A 50 12.43 -11.79 1.20
C THR A 50 11.26 -11.20 2.00
N PRO A 51 10.21 -12.00 2.31
CA PRO A 51 9.13 -11.53 3.20
C PRO A 51 9.64 -11.02 4.55
N ASP A 52 10.67 -11.68 5.12
CA ASP A 52 11.26 -11.28 6.39
C ASP A 52 11.96 -9.92 6.30
N GLU A 53 12.72 -9.67 5.23
CA GLU A 53 13.33 -8.36 4.98
C GLU A 53 12.25 -7.28 4.79
N ILE A 54 11.21 -7.55 4.01
CA ILE A 54 10.11 -6.61 3.78
C ILE A 54 9.42 -6.27 5.11
N ALA A 55 9.12 -7.27 5.93
CA ALA A 55 8.50 -7.08 7.24
C ALA A 55 9.39 -6.26 8.18
N ALA A 56 10.70 -6.54 8.19
CA ALA A 56 11.67 -5.79 9.01
C ALA A 56 11.77 -4.33 8.55
N PHE A 57 11.91 -4.08 7.24
CA PHE A 57 11.88 -2.71 6.69
C PHE A 57 10.59 -1.97 7.01
N ALA A 58 9.45 -2.62 6.84
CA ALA A 58 8.15 -2.02 7.14
C ALA A 58 8.02 -1.64 8.61
N ARG A 59 8.42 -2.53 9.53
CA ARG A 59 8.40 -2.28 10.98
C ARG A 59 9.27 -1.07 11.33
N GLU A 60 10.53 -1.09 10.91
CA GLU A 60 11.49 -0.04 11.21
C GLU A 60 11.10 1.34 10.64
N LEU A 61 10.51 1.36 9.46
CA LEU A 61 10.06 2.61 8.84
C LEU A 61 8.74 3.12 9.46
N ARG A 62 7.84 2.21 9.84
CA ARG A 62 6.59 2.55 10.53
C ARG A 62 6.84 3.11 11.93
N ASP A 63 7.80 2.53 12.66
CA ASP A 63 8.18 2.99 14.00
C ASP A 63 8.82 4.39 14.00
N ARG A 64 9.28 4.87 12.83
CA ARG A 64 9.79 6.24 12.62
C ARG A 64 8.74 7.22 12.11
N ALA A 65 7.52 6.76 11.89
CA ALA A 65 6.41 7.62 11.52
C ALA A 65 5.90 8.43 12.73
N LEU A 66 5.14 9.48 12.47
CA LEU A 66 4.40 10.17 13.51
C LEU A 66 3.27 9.25 14.02
N ALA A 67 3.37 8.81 15.27
CA ALA A 67 2.41 7.90 15.88
C ALA A 67 1.03 8.54 16.01
N VAL A 68 -0.02 7.79 15.69
CA VAL A 68 -1.42 8.22 15.91
C VAL A 68 -1.86 7.77 17.31
N PRO A 69 -2.21 8.68 18.22
CA PRO A 69 -2.51 8.38 19.61
C PRO A 69 -3.96 7.88 19.79
N LEU A 70 -4.25 6.69 19.26
CA LEU A 70 -5.56 6.04 19.46
C LEU A 70 -5.70 5.59 20.91
N ASP A 71 -6.86 5.88 21.53
CA ASP A 71 -7.20 5.37 22.85
C ASP A 71 -7.47 3.85 22.82
N GLU A 72 -7.47 3.21 24.02
CA GLU A 72 -7.66 1.76 24.14
C GLU A 72 -8.99 1.28 23.56
N ALA A 73 -10.06 2.03 23.78
CA ALA A 73 -11.39 1.66 23.29
C ALA A 73 -11.43 1.64 21.77
N THR A 74 -10.91 2.69 21.11
CA THR A 74 -10.79 2.75 19.65
C THR A 74 -9.87 1.66 19.12
N ARG A 75 -8.77 1.37 19.82
CA ARG A 75 -7.80 0.34 19.41
C ARG A 75 -8.32 -1.09 19.55
N ALA A 76 -9.27 -1.31 20.46
CA ALA A 76 -9.92 -2.61 20.64
C ALA A 76 -10.89 -2.97 19.49
N GLU A 77 -11.38 -1.97 18.77
CA GLU A 77 -12.24 -2.16 17.60
C GLU A 77 -11.43 -2.57 16.37
N GLU A 78 -12.11 -3.01 15.32
CA GLU A 78 -11.48 -3.28 14.03
C GLU A 78 -11.24 -1.98 13.28
N ILE A 79 -9.96 -1.70 12.98
CA ILE A 79 -9.56 -0.55 12.16
C ILE A 79 -9.03 -1.09 10.85
N LEU A 80 -9.64 -0.66 9.75
CA LEU A 80 -9.36 -1.11 8.40
C LEU A 80 -8.51 -0.08 7.64
N ASP A 81 -7.48 -0.57 6.92
CA ASP A 81 -6.87 0.16 5.80
C ASP A 81 -7.25 -0.50 4.48
N VAL A 82 -7.61 0.29 3.48
CA VAL A 82 -7.90 -0.17 2.12
C VAL A 82 -6.95 0.54 1.16
N VAL A 83 -6.00 -0.20 0.60
CA VAL A 83 -4.88 0.40 -0.13
C VAL A 83 -4.38 -0.52 -1.23
N GLY A 84 -3.89 0.03 -2.34
CA GLY A 84 -3.16 -0.72 -3.36
C GLY A 84 -1.67 -0.35 -3.36
N THR A 85 -0.82 -1.26 -3.84
CA THR A 85 0.59 -0.93 -4.11
C THR A 85 0.74 -0.01 -5.30
N GLY A 86 -0.30 0.07 -6.14
CA GLY A 86 -0.22 0.69 -7.46
C GLY A 86 0.59 -0.15 -8.44
N GLY A 87 0.76 0.38 -9.64
CA GLY A 87 1.66 -0.19 -10.64
C GLY A 87 1.00 -1.13 -11.65
N ASP A 88 -0.30 -1.30 -11.61
CA ASP A 88 -1.10 -2.03 -12.60
C ASP A 88 -1.15 -1.34 -13.98
N ARG A 89 -0.98 -0.02 -14.02
CA ARG A 89 -0.97 0.82 -15.23
C ARG A 89 -2.27 0.82 -16.03
N LEU A 90 -3.37 0.36 -15.45
CA LEU A 90 -4.66 0.27 -16.14
C LEU A 90 -5.45 1.58 -16.07
N GLY A 91 -5.04 2.50 -15.20
CA GLY A 91 -5.60 3.85 -15.14
C GLY A 91 -7.04 3.88 -14.67
N THR A 92 -7.40 3.02 -13.73
CA THR A 92 -8.71 2.97 -13.11
C THR A 92 -8.96 4.20 -12.21
N PHE A 93 -10.24 4.48 -11.93
CA PHE A 93 -10.59 5.45 -10.90
C PHE A 93 -10.14 4.95 -9.51
N ASN A 94 -10.23 5.80 -8.48
CA ASN A 94 -9.76 5.47 -7.14
C ASN A 94 -10.69 4.48 -6.42
N ILE A 95 -10.71 3.21 -6.86
CA ILE A 95 -11.58 2.13 -6.37
C ILE A 95 -11.39 1.94 -4.86
N SER A 96 -10.14 1.82 -4.39
CA SER A 96 -9.84 1.65 -2.97
C SER A 96 -10.31 2.83 -2.10
N THR A 97 -10.39 4.05 -2.67
CA THR A 97 -10.93 5.22 -1.96
C THR A 97 -12.46 5.12 -1.81
N CYS A 98 -13.17 4.71 -2.87
CA CYS A 98 -14.60 4.42 -2.80
C CYS A 98 -14.89 3.32 -1.77
N ALA A 99 -14.18 2.20 -1.84
CA ALA A 99 -14.35 1.07 -0.92
C ALA A 99 -14.12 1.48 0.55
N ALA A 100 -13.10 2.32 0.81
CA ALA A 100 -12.80 2.84 2.13
C ALA A 100 -13.95 3.72 2.69
N LEU A 101 -14.51 4.60 1.85
CA LEU A 101 -15.63 5.47 2.25
C LEU A 101 -16.92 4.67 2.47
N ILE A 102 -17.21 3.67 1.61
CA ILE A 102 -18.37 2.76 1.76
C ILE A 102 -18.23 1.95 3.06
N ALA A 103 -17.03 1.41 3.35
CA ALA A 103 -16.79 0.67 4.58
C ALA A 103 -17.02 1.54 5.83
N ALA A 104 -16.54 2.80 5.79
CA ALA A 104 -16.78 3.75 6.87
C ALA A 104 -18.26 4.07 7.05
N ALA A 105 -18.99 4.30 5.95
CA ALA A 105 -20.45 4.50 5.97
C ALA A 105 -21.20 3.27 6.51
N GLY A 106 -20.64 2.06 6.29
CA GLY A 106 -21.13 0.81 6.86
C GLY A 106 -20.77 0.58 8.33
N GLY A 107 -20.13 1.54 8.98
CA GLY A 107 -19.79 1.49 10.41
C GLY A 107 -18.43 0.88 10.75
N VAL A 108 -17.60 0.56 9.76
CA VAL A 108 -16.22 0.12 9.97
C VAL A 108 -15.32 1.33 10.20
N ARG A 109 -14.47 1.30 11.23
CA ARG A 109 -13.46 2.35 11.39
C ARG A 109 -12.38 2.22 10.34
N VAL A 110 -12.13 3.28 9.59
CA VAL A 110 -11.16 3.28 8.47
C VAL A 110 -10.06 4.31 8.73
N ALA A 111 -8.82 3.82 8.73
CA ALA A 111 -7.61 4.64 8.73
C ALA A 111 -6.92 4.50 7.38
N LYS A 112 -7.33 5.29 6.38
CA LYS A 112 -6.79 5.16 5.03
C LYS A 112 -5.45 5.88 4.89
N HIS A 113 -4.38 5.11 4.69
CA HIS A 113 -3.06 5.65 4.37
C HIS A 113 -2.92 5.85 2.87
N GLY A 114 -2.47 7.03 2.45
CA GLY A 114 -2.36 7.32 1.03
C GLY A 114 -1.49 8.52 0.68
N ASN A 115 -1.31 8.71 -0.63
CA ASN A 115 -0.42 9.75 -1.17
C ASN A 115 -1.05 10.40 -2.41
N ARG A 116 -0.40 11.47 -2.88
CA ARG A 116 -0.65 12.02 -4.22
C ARG A 116 -0.13 11.07 -5.30
N ALA A 117 -0.60 11.23 -6.51
CA ALA A 117 -0.15 10.43 -7.66
C ALA A 117 1.36 10.55 -7.87
N VAL A 118 2.01 9.41 -8.14
CA VAL A 118 3.42 9.33 -8.56
C VAL A 118 3.53 8.88 -10.03
N THR A 119 2.73 7.89 -10.42
CA THR A 119 2.72 7.31 -11.77
C THR A 119 1.35 7.35 -12.44
N SER A 120 0.28 7.41 -11.67
CA SER A 120 -1.10 7.56 -12.14
C SER A 120 -1.45 9.04 -12.39
N LYS A 121 -2.61 9.30 -13.01
CA LYS A 121 -3.11 10.67 -13.21
C LYS A 121 -3.58 11.32 -11.92
N THR A 122 -4.11 10.51 -10.97
CA THR A 122 -4.74 11.02 -9.75
C THR A 122 -4.48 10.02 -8.60
N GLY A 123 -3.90 10.51 -7.50
CA GLY A 123 -3.71 9.75 -6.28
C GLY A 123 -4.91 9.86 -5.33
N SER A 124 -4.95 9.01 -4.31
CA SER A 124 -6.02 9.05 -3.30
C SER A 124 -6.10 10.39 -2.57
N ALA A 125 -4.96 11.01 -2.24
CA ALA A 125 -4.92 12.33 -1.60
C ALA A 125 -5.54 13.42 -2.48
N ASP A 126 -5.32 13.36 -3.80
CA ASP A 126 -5.87 14.35 -4.74
C ASP A 126 -7.40 14.29 -4.78
N VAL A 127 -7.97 13.08 -4.72
CA VAL A 127 -9.43 12.87 -4.67
C VAL A 127 -10.01 13.32 -3.34
N ILE A 128 -9.42 12.92 -2.22
CA ILE A 128 -9.86 13.29 -0.87
C ILE A 128 -9.88 14.81 -0.70
N GLU A 129 -8.84 15.52 -1.18
CA GLU A 129 -8.76 16.97 -1.17
C GLU A 129 -9.87 17.61 -2.04
N THR A 130 -10.12 17.05 -3.23
CA THR A 130 -11.16 17.53 -4.15
C THR A 130 -12.58 17.30 -3.61
N LEU A 131 -12.77 16.26 -2.80
CA LEU A 131 -14.02 16.00 -2.07
C LEU A 131 -14.21 16.93 -0.85
N GLY A 132 -13.25 17.80 -0.56
CA GLY A 132 -13.32 18.75 0.56
C GLY A 132 -12.90 18.16 1.91
N LEU A 133 -12.32 16.97 1.93
CA LEU A 133 -11.82 16.37 3.16
C LEU A 133 -10.39 16.86 3.46
N PRO A 134 -10.04 17.14 4.74
CA PRO A 134 -8.74 17.67 5.08
C PRO A 134 -7.63 16.63 4.94
N LEU A 135 -6.50 17.03 4.32
CA LEU A 135 -5.28 16.22 4.22
C LEU A 135 -4.29 16.45 5.37
N GLU A 136 -4.26 17.69 5.90
CA GLU A 136 -3.23 18.16 6.82
C GLU A 136 -3.61 17.94 8.31
N LEU A 137 -4.29 16.82 8.60
CA LEU A 137 -4.66 16.46 9.99
C LEU A 137 -3.42 16.15 10.83
N THR A 138 -3.38 16.63 12.09
CA THR A 138 -2.36 16.19 13.06
C THR A 138 -2.64 14.75 13.51
N PRO A 139 -1.67 14.05 14.14
CA PRO A 139 -1.91 12.72 14.68
C PRO A 139 -3.11 12.65 15.63
N GLU A 140 -3.29 13.67 16.49
CA GLU A 140 -4.41 13.78 17.45
C GLU A 140 -5.74 13.98 16.72
N GLN A 141 -5.74 14.80 15.67
CA GLN A 141 -6.95 15.00 14.84
C GLN A 141 -7.32 13.72 14.11
N VAL A 142 -6.32 12.98 13.57
CA VAL A 142 -6.57 11.68 12.94
C VAL A 142 -7.18 10.71 13.93
N ALA A 143 -6.64 10.62 15.16
CA ALA A 143 -7.21 9.77 16.21
C ALA A 143 -8.66 10.15 16.54
N ALA A 144 -8.95 11.44 16.70
CA ALA A 144 -10.29 11.93 16.92
C ALA A 144 -11.25 11.60 15.75
N TRP A 145 -10.80 11.77 14.51
CA TRP A 145 -11.61 11.46 13.33
C TRP A 145 -11.93 9.96 13.20
N ILE A 146 -10.95 9.09 13.45
CA ILE A 146 -11.20 7.63 13.46
C ILE A 146 -12.24 7.27 14.52
N ARG A 147 -12.12 7.85 15.73
CA ARG A 147 -13.04 7.59 16.84
C ARG A 147 -14.45 8.13 16.56
N ASP A 148 -14.56 9.41 16.14
CA ASP A 148 -15.81 10.15 16.14
C ASP A 148 -16.55 10.09 14.80
N GLN A 149 -15.80 10.00 13.68
CA GLN A 149 -16.35 9.99 12.32
C GLN A 149 -16.23 8.61 11.62
N GLY A 150 -15.49 7.67 12.22
CA GLY A 150 -15.23 6.36 11.61
C GLY A 150 -14.29 6.37 10.41
N PHE A 151 -13.77 7.53 9.98
CA PHE A 151 -12.85 7.66 8.84
C PHE A 151 -11.81 8.73 9.07
N ALA A 152 -10.55 8.44 8.75
CA ALA A 152 -9.51 9.46 8.59
C ALA A 152 -8.58 9.11 7.44
N PHE A 153 -8.11 10.16 6.73
CA PHE A 153 -7.07 10.03 5.72
C PHE A 153 -5.71 10.41 6.31
N LEU A 154 -4.75 9.50 6.22
CA LEU A 154 -3.38 9.71 6.68
C LEU A 154 -2.49 10.02 5.49
N PHE A 155 -2.14 11.30 5.34
CA PHE A 155 -1.32 11.75 4.22
C PHE A 155 0.15 11.36 4.43
N ALA A 156 0.65 10.39 3.66
CA ALA A 156 1.94 9.76 3.85
C ALA A 156 3.13 10.73 4.01
N PRO A 157 3.28 11.83 3.21
CA PRO A 157 4.37 12.78 3.40
C PRO A 157 4.38 13.46 4.77
N LYS A 158 3.21 13.69 5.37
CA LYS A 158 3.10 14.30 6.69
C LYS A 158 3.52 13.34 7.79
N PHE A 159 3.09 12.08 7.69
CA PHE A 159 3.35 11.08 8.73
C PHE A 159 4.74 10.45 8.64
N HIS A 160 5.41 10.52 7.49
CA HIS A 160 6.74 9.95 7.27
C HIS A 160 7.78 11.02 6.90
N PRO A 161 8.10 11.99 7.79
CA PRO A 161 9.01 13.09 7.46
C PRO A 161 10.42 12.63 7.09
N ALA A 162 10.86 11.49 7.62
CA ALA A 162 12.18 10.93 7.31
C ALA A 162 12.33 10.47 5.84
N PHE A 163 11.22 10.22 5.13
CA PHE A 163 11.27 9.81 3.73
C PHE A 163 11.84 10.86 2.80
N ARG A 164 11.84 12.15 3.19
CA ARG A 164 12.48 13.23 2.40
C ARG A 164 13.94 12.91 2.07
N HIS A 165 14.64 12.17 2.95
CA HIS A 165 16.04 11.79 2.76
C HIS A 165 16.24 10.55 1.87
N ILE A 166 15.15 9.84 1.54
CA ILE A 166 15.15 8.65 0.68
C ILE A 166 14.68 9.00 -0.74
N ILE A 167 13.81 9.99 -0.89
CA ILE A 167 13.19 10.37 -2.17
C ILE A 167 14.24 10.60 -3.28
N PRO A 168 15.38 11.30 -3.06
CA PRO A 168 16.39 11.50 -4.11
C PRO A 168 16.96 10.17 -4.63
N ALA A 169 17.26 9.22 -3.73
CA ALA A 169 17.77 7.91 -4.11
C ALA A 169 16.74 7.08 -4.89
N ARG A 170 15.47 7.14 -4.48
CA ARG A 170 14.36 6.49 -5.23
C ARG A 170 14.20 7.07 -6.64
N LYS A 171 14.31 8.40 -6.78
CA LYS A 171 14.28 9.06 -8.11
C LYS A 171 15.44 8.60 -8.98
N LEU A 172 16.63 8.46 -8.42
CA LEU A 172 17.81 7.96 -9.13
C LEU A 172 17.62 6.51 -9.58
N CYS A 173 17.09 5.63 -8.71
CA CYS A 173 16.74 4.26 -9.08
C CYS A 173 15.70 4.23 -10.21
N ALA A 174 14.64 5.03 -10.11
CA ALA A 174 13.60 5.11 -11.13
C ALA A 174 14.15 5.60 -12.49
N ALA A 175 15.05 6.59 -12.50
CA ALA A 175 15.73 7.06 -13.71
C ALA A 175 16.59 5.97 -14.36
N ARG A 176 17.07 4.99 -13.58
CA ARG A 176 17.80 3.80 -14.05
C ARG A 176 16.85 2.64 -14.43
N GLY A 177 15.54 2.84 -14.43
CA GLY A 177 14.53 1.80 -14.66
C GLY A 177 14.44 0.75 -13.54
N GLN A 178 15.08 0.99 -12.39
CA GLN A 178 15.14 0.05 -11.28
C GLN A 178 13.99 0.28 -10.30
N ARG A 179 13.17 -0.75 -10.09
CA ARG A 179 12.22 -0.82 -8.97
C ARG A 179 12.98 -1.04 -7.67
N THR A 180 12.38 -0.63 -6.56
CA THR A 180 12.93 -0.79 -5.22
C THR A 180 11.86 -1.30 -4.27
N ILE A 181 12.23 -1.76 -3.09
CA ILE A 181 11.32 -2.17 -2.01
C ILE A 181 10.22 -1.14 -1.74
N PHE A 182 10.48 0.16 -1.94
CA PHE A 182 9.51 1.24 -1.76
C PHE A 182 8.33 1.21 -2.75
N ASN A 183 8.37 0.36 -3.77
CA ASN A 183 7.25 0.20 -4.69
C ASN A 183 6.09 -0.60 -4.06
N PHE A 184 6.36 -1.37 -3.00
CA PHE A 184 5.35 -2.17 -2.30
C PHE A 184 5.30 -1.97 -0.77
N LEU A 185 6.19 -1.14 -0.20
CA LEU A 185 6.13 -0.81 1.23
C LEU A 185 4.94 0.08 1.61
N GLY A 186 4.39 0.88 0.67
CA GLY A 186 3.34 1.86 0.98
C GLY A 186 2.18 1.30 1.83
N PRO A 187 1.56 0.17 1.46
CA PRO A 187 0.49 -0.47 2.22
C PRO A 187 0.88 -0.96 3.62
N LEU A 188 2.17 -1.13 3.87
CA LEU A 188 2.70 -1.69 5.11
C LEU A 188 3.06 -0.63 6.16
N LEU A 189 2.97 0.66 5.80
CA LEU A 189 3.54 1.76 6.59
C LEU A 189 2.50 2.62 7.29
N ASN A 190 1.23 2.18 7.37
CA ASN A 190 0.17 2.96 8.00
C ASN A 190 0.47 3.23 9.49
N PRO A 191 0.65 4.50 9.91
CA PRO A 191 1.05 4.85 11.27
C PRO A 191 -0.08 4.71 12.31
N ALA A 192 -1.32 4.46 11.88
CA ALA A 192 -2.41 4.14 12.78
C ALA A 192 -2.37 2.67 13.27
N HIS A 193 -1.48 1.83 12.69
CA HIS A 193 -1.40 0.40 12.98
C HIS A 193 -2.77 -0.30 12.88
N PRO A 194 -3.40 -0.30 11.69
CA PRO A 194 -4.70 -0.92 11.52
C PRO A 194 -4.67 -2.40 11.89
N SER A 195 -5.76 -2.91 12.47
CA SER A 195 -5.89 -4.32 12.81
C SER A 195 -6.32 -5.19 11.62
N ALA A 196 -6.89 -4.54 10.59
CA ALA A 196 -7.33 -5.17 9.35
C ALA A 196 -6.81 -4.43 8.13
N SER A 197 -6.53 -5.12 7.03
CA SER A 197 -6.13 -4.50 5.78
C SER A 197 -6.63 -5.25 4.55
N LEU A 198 -7.14 -4.49 3.57
CA LEU A 198 -7.36 -4.96 2.20
C LEU A 198 -6.29 -4.32 1.32
N VAL A 199 -5.40 -5.16 0.77
CA VAL A 199 -4.26 -4.71 -0.04
C VAL A 199 -4.36 -5.23 -1.47
N GLY A 200 -4.37 -4.32 -2.43
CA GLY A 200 -4.26 -4.66 -3.85
C GLY A 200 -2.82 -4.75 -4.32
N VAL A 201 -2.51 -5.75 -5.15
CA VAL A 201 -1.21 -5.94 -5.79
C VAL A 201 -1.38 -6.19 -7.29
N PRO A 202 -0.44 -5.69 -8.16
CA PRO A 202 -0.61 -5.75 -9.60
C PRO A 202 -0.25 -7.12 -10.22
N ARG A 203 0.07 -8.12 -9.40
CA ARG A 203 0.43 -9.47 -9.86
C ARG A 203 0.00 -10.53 -8.84
N PRO A 204 -0.58 -11.64 -9.28
CA PRO A 204 -1.11 -12.67 -8.37
C PRO A 204 -0.02 -13.38 -7.54
N ASP A 205 1.20 -13.51 -8.06
CA ASP A 205 2.34 -14.09 -7.34
C ASP A 205 2.82 -13.25 -6.15
N MET A 206 2.38 -12.00 -6.04
CA MET A 206 2.65 -11.12 -4.90
C MET A 206 1.64 -11.28 -3.76
N CYS A 207 0.47 -11.91 -4.00
CA CYS A 207 -0.58 -11.99 -2.98
C CYS A 207 -0.12 -12.72 -1.72
N GLU A 208 0.39 -13.94 -1.86
CA GLU A 208 0.83 -14.75 -0.72
C GLU A 208 2.02 -14.14 0.03
N PRO A 209 3.13 -13.71 -0.63
CA PRO A 209 4.23 -13.05 0.07
C PRO A 209 3.80 -11.80 0.85
N MET A 210 2.95 -10.96 0.27
CA MET A 210 2.47 -9.75 0.93
C MET A 210 1.58 -10.08 2.14
N ALA A 211 0.70 -11.09 2.03
CA ALA A 211 -0.13 -11.55 3.14
C ALA A 211 0.73 -12.08 4.30
N ARG A 212 1.80 -12.82 4.02
CA ARG A 212 2.77 -13.27 5.03
C ARG A 212 3.45 -12.10 5.74
N VAL A 213 3.83 -11.07 4.99
CA VAL A 213 4.41 -9.84 5.57
C VAL A 213 3.41 -9.16 6.52
N LEU A 214 2.14 -9.00 6.12
CA LEU A 214 1.10 -8.41 6.97
C LEU A 214 0.87 -9.22 8.25
N GLN A 215 0.89 -10.55 8.16
CA GLN A 215 0.79 -11.43 9.32
C GLN A 215 1.98 -11.24 10.26
N GLN A 216 3.21 -11.19 9.75
CA GLN A 216 4.42 -10.92 10.54
C GLN A 216 4.42 -9.51 11.17
N LEU A 217 3.74 -8.54 10.58
CA LEU A 217 3.54 -7.20 11.13
C LEU A 217 2.48 -7.18 12.24
N GLY A 218 1.84 -8.30 12.54
CA GLY A 218 0.89 -8.46 13.63
C GLY A 218 -0.54 -7.99 13.31
N LEU A 219 -0.91 -7.89 12.03
CA LEU A 219 -2.30 -7.63 11.68
C LEU A 219 -3.17 -8.81 12.10
N ARG A 220 -4.35 -8.50 12.64
CA ARG A 220 -5.31 -9.53 13.04
C ARG A 220 -5.98 -10.17 11.82
N ARG A 221 -6.17 -9.39 10.74
CA ARG A 221 -6.83 -9.83 9.52
C ARG A 221 -6.24 -9.10 8.31
N ALA A 222 -5.98 -9.83 7.24
CA ALA A 222 -5.68 -9.19 5.97
C ALA A 222 -6.18 -10.02 4.80
N MET A 223 -6.46 -9.30 3.71
CA MET A 223 -6.79 -9.85 2.41
C MET A 223 -5.93 -9.14 1.38
N VAL A 224 -5.11 -9.89 0.65
CA VAL A 224 -4.28 -9.38 -0.44
C VAL A 224 -4.82 -9.91 -1.75
N VAL A 225 -5.10 -9.00 -2.68
CA VAL A 225 -5.86 -9.32 -3.88
C VAL A 225 -5.16 -8.89 -5.16
N SER A 226 -5.37 -9.66 -6.25
CA SER A 226 -4.94 -9.31 -7.60
C SER A 226 -6.01 -9.75 -8.58
N GLY A 227 -6.71 -8.78 -9.16
CA GLY A 227 -7.86 -9.02 -10.02
C GLY A 227 -7.45 -9.24 -11.48
N ARG A 228 -7.81 -10.36 -12.07
CA ARG A 228 -7.59 -10.64 -13.49
C ARG A 228 -8.48 -9.76 -14.36
N VAL A 229 -7.92 -9.25 -15.46
CA VAL A 229 -8.64 -8.49 -16.48
C VAL A 229 -8.45 -9.19 -17.83
N GLU A 230 -9.54 -9.66 -18.40
CA GLU A 230 -9.55 -10.20 -19.77
C GLU A 230 -10.10 -9.13 -20.70
N THR A 231 -9.21 -8.49 -21.47
CA THR A 231 -9.62 -7.48 -22.44
C THR A 231 -10.17 -8.08 -23.74
N THR A 232 -9.70 -9.29 -24.08
CA THR A 232 -10.21 -10.08 -25.22
C THR A 232 -10.06 -11.57 -24.90
N PRO A 233 -11.01 -12.45 -25.27
CA PRO A 233 -10.86 -13.89 -25.09
C PRO A 233 -9.57 -14.41 -25.75
N GLY A 234 -8.67 -15.00 -24.96
CA GLY A 234 -7.37 -15.53 -25.41
C GLY A 234 -6.29 -14.47 -25.69
N GLY A 235 -6.52 -13.19 -25.34
CA GLY A 235 -5.55 -12.11 -25.45
C GLY A 235 -4.59 -12.02 -24.27
N ALA A 236 -3.82 -10.93 -24.22
CA ALA A 236 -2.96 -10.64 -23.07
C ALA A 236 -3.80 -10.48 -21.81
N VAL A 237 -3.31 -11.04 -20.70
CA VAL A 237 -3.96 -10.94 -19.39
C VAL A 237 -3.27 -9.84 -18.62
N ASP A 238 -4.04 -8.85 -18.21
CA ASP A 238 -3.63 -7.81 -17.28
C ASP A 238 -4.19 -8.09 -15.87
N TYR A 239 -3.67 -7.40 -14.87
CA TYR A 239 -4.10 -7.54 -13.48
C TYR A 239 -4.28 -6.18 -12.84
N LEU A 240 -5.42 -6.01 -12.15
CA LEU A 240 -5.72 -4.88 -11.28
C LEU A 240 -5.11 -5.11 -9.90
N ASP A 241 -4.62 -4.07 -9.27
CA ASP A 241 -4.35 -4.08 -7.82
C ASP A 241 -5.63 -3.81 -6.99
N GLU A 242 -6.72 -4.46 -7.40
CA GLU A 242 -8.07 -4.40 -6.81
C GLU A 242 -8.79 -5.75 -7.02
N PHE A 243 -9.95 -5.93 -6.40
CA PHE A 243 -10.90 -6.96 -6.84
C PHE A 243 -11.39 -6.65 -8.25
N SER A 244 -11.48 -7.67 -9.09
CA SER A 244 -11.95 -7.52 -10.47
C SER A 244 -13.37 -7.98 -10.64
N THR A 245 -14.17 -7.21 -11.39
CA THR A 245 -15.45 -7.64 -11.98
C THR A 245 -15.28 -8.18 -13.39
N LEU A 246 -14.05 -8.12 -13.95
CA LEU A 246 -13.70 -8.46 -15.33
C LEU A 246 -13.06 -9.85 -15.46
N GLY A 247 -12.91 -10.56 -14.35
CA GLY A 247 -12.32 -11.90 -14.29
C GLY A 247 -12.03 -12.31 -12.85
N PRO A 248 -11.57 -13.56 -12.64
CA PRO A 248 -11.25 -14.05 -11.31
C PRO A 248 -10.18 -13.22 -10.60
N THR A 249 -10.31 -13.10 -9.29
CA THR A 249 -9.33 -12.43 -8.42
C THR A 249 -8.58 -13.46 -7.59
N THR A 250 -7.26 -13.44 -7.63
CA THR A 250 -6.44 -14.18 -6.67
C THR A 250 -6.52 -13.49 -5.32
N VAL A 251 -6.83 -14.27 -4.27
CA VAL A 251 -6.99 -13.78 -2.90
C VAL A 251 -6.07 -14.58 -1.99
N ALA A 252 -5.18 -13.90 -1.26
CA ALA A 252 -4.43 -14.48 -0.15
C ALA A 252 -4.92 -13.82 1.14
N GLU A 253 -5.43 -14.60 2.09
CA GLU A 253 -6.06 -14.07 3.28
C GLU A 253 -5.70 -14.85 4.54
N PHE A 254 -5.76 -14.19 5.68
CA PHE A 254 -5.68 -14.80 6.99
C PHE A 254 -6.58 -14.07 7.99
N TYR A 255 -6.95 -14.77 9.04
CA TYR A 255 -7.69 -14.22 10.17
C TYR A 255 -7.06 -14.72 11.47
N GLN A 256 -6.59 -13.80 12.32
CA GLN A 256 -5.86 -14.08 13.57
C GLN A 256 -4.63 -14.99 13.30
N ASP A 257 -4.43 -15.99 14.12
CA ASP A 257 -3.34 -16.98 14.00
C ASP A 257 -3.67 -18.15 13.07
N CYS A 258 -4.78 -18.05 12.31
CA CYS A 258 -5.16 -19.07 11.35
C CYS A 258 -4.15 -19.16 10.20
N ALA A 259 -4.09 -20.33 9.58
CA ALA A 259 -3.26 -20.54 8.40
C ALA A 259 -3.66 -19.57 7.28
N LEU A 260 -2.67 -19.08 6.58
CA LEU A 260 -2.87 -18.28 5.37
C LEU A 260 -3.50 -19.16 4.29
N ASN A 261 -4.61 -18.70 3.73
CA ASN A 261 -5.33 -19.34 2.64
C ASN A 261 -5.12 -18.57 1.34
N VAL A 262 -4.88 -19.30 0.25
CA VAL A 262 -4.83 -18.72 -1.10
C VAL A 262 -5.94 -19.33 -1.93
N SER A 263 -6.79 -18.49 -2.48
CA SER A 263 -7.97 -18.89 -3.24
C SER A 263 -8.18 -18.02 -4.49
N ALA A 264 -9.13 -18.39 -5.32
CA ALA A 264 -9.61 -17.57 -6.42
C ALA A 264 -11.07 -17.19 -6.17
N PHE A 265 -11.37 -15.91 -6.22
CA PHE A 265 -12.73 -15.39 -6.18
C PHE A 265 -13.22 -15.17 -7.60
N ASP A 266 -14.31 -15.83 -7.98
CA ASP A 266 -14.95 -15.65 -9.29
C ASP A 266 -16.16 -14.68 -9.14
N PRO A 267 -16.19 -13.53 -9.86
CA PRO A 267 -17.30 -12.60 -9.82
C PRO A 267 -18.52 -13.07 -10.64
N ALA A 268 -18.39 -14.07 -11.51
CA ALA A 268 -19.43 -14.48 -12.44
C ALA A 268 -20.78 -14.87 -11.80
N PRO A 269 -20.83 -15.49 -10.59
CA PRO A 269 -22.10 -15.80 -9.92
C PRO A 269 -22.81 -14.58 -9.31
N LEU A 270 -22.13 -13.43 -9.19
CA LEU A 270 -22.72 -12.25 -8.60
C LEU A 270 -23.69 -11.56 -9.59
N PRO A 271 -24.79 -10.96 -9.11
CA PRO A 271 -25.73 -10.23 -9.94
C PRO A 271 -25.20 -8.85 -10.34
N LEU A 272 -23.99 -8.81 -10.92
CA LEU A 272 -23.34 -7.59 -11.34
C LEU A 272 -23.70 -7.27 -12.80
N GLN A 273 -23.75 -5.97 -13.11
CA GLN A 273 -23.83 -5.54 -14.50
C GLN A 273 -22.52 -5.89 -15.22
N LYS A 274 -22.65 -6.30 -16.49
CA LYS A 274 -21.47 -6.50 -17.33
C LYS A 274 -20.75 -5.17 -17.51
N SER A 275 -19.47 -5.16 -17.20
CA SER A 275 -18.59 -4.01 -17.32
C SER A 275 -17.37 -4.35 -18.19
N SER A 276 -16.69 -3.33 -18.63
CA SER A 276 -15.42 -3.40 -19.36
C SER A 276 -14.36 -2.58 -18.63
N LEU A 277 -13.11 -2.74 -19.00
CA LEU A 277 -12.04 -1.91 -18.44
C LEU A 277 -12.26 -0.40 -18.73
N ALA A 278 -12.96 -0.08 -19.82
CA ALA A 278 -13.28 1.31 -20.15
C ALA A 278 -14.22 1.95 -19.13
N ASP A 279 -15.14 1.17 -18.55
CA ASP A 279 -16.07 1.64 -17.51
C ASP A 279 -15.39 1.90 -16.17
N LEU A 280 -14.21 1.31 -15.95
CA LEU A 280 -13.40 1.50 -14.73
C LEU A 280 -12.38 2.63 -14.88
N ARG A 281 -12.24 3.24 -16.04
CA ARG A 281 -11.22 4.28 -16.25
C ARG A 281 -11.48 5.52 -15.42
N GLY A 282 -10.40 5.97 -14.77
CA GLY A 282 -10.35 7.27 -14.11
C GLY A 282 -9.87 8.39 -15.05
N GLY A 283 -9.96 9.61 -14.56
CA GLY A 283 -9.51 10.81 -15.22
C GLY A 283 -8.58 11.64 -14.33
N ASP A 284 -8.77 12.96 -14.37
CA ASP A 284 -8.11 13.87 -13.44
C ASP A 284 -8.78 13.82 -12.04
N ARG A 285 -8.29 14.66 -11.12
CA ARG A 285 -8.81 14.70 -9.73
C ARG A 285 -10.31 15.02 -9.66
N HIS A 286 -10.81 15.88 -10.55
CA HIS A 286 -12.21 16.28 -10.57
C HIS A 286 -13.10 15.19 -11.16
N ASP A 287 -12.63 14.52 -12.21
CA ASP A 287 -13.32 13.37 -12.79
C ASP A 287 -13.44 12.25 -11.76
N ASN A 288 -12.33 11.91 -11.09
CA ASN A 288 -12.32 10.85 -10.09
C ASN A 288 -13.17 11.21 -8.85
N ALA A 289 -13.14 12.46 -8.38
CA ALA A 289 -14.01 12.90 -7.28
C ALA A 289 -15.49 12.79 -7.67
N ARG A 290 -15.85 13.15 -8.91
CA ARG A 290 -17.22 13.00 -9.42
C ARG A 290 -17.64 11.52 -9.48
N ILE A 291 -16.76 10.62 -9.95
CA ILE A 291 -17.04 9.18 -9.95
C ILE A 291 -17.28 8.69 -8.52
N VAL A 292 -16.43 9.07 -7.56
CA VAL A 292 -16.61 8.71 -6.14
C VAL A 292 -17.96 9.18 -5.62
N GLN A 293 -18.37 10.44 -5.90
CA GLN A 293 -19.68 10.97 -5.51
C GLN A 293 -20.86 10.24 -6.15
N GLN A 294 -20.68 9.70 -7.36
CA GLN A 294 -21.73 8.92 -8.04
C GLN A 294 -21.84 7.49 -7.52
N VAL A 295 -20.76 6.94 -6.97
CA VAL A 295 -20.71 5.59 -6.40
C VAL A 295 -21.26 5.58 -4.97
N LEU A 296 -21.06 6.68 -4.20
CA LEU A 296 -21.58 6.86 -2.84
C LEU A 296 -23.04 7.29 -2.83
#